data_17c475ef71305e411333272d396f3b39
#
_entry.id   17c475ef71305e411333272d396f3b39
#
_cell.length_a   1.000
_cell.length_b   1.000
_cell.length_c   1.000
_cell.angle_alpha   90.00
_cell.angle_beta   90.00
_cell.angle_gamma   90.00
#
_symmetry.space_group_name_H-M   'P 1'
#
loop_
_entity.id
_entity.type
_entity.pdbx_description
1 polymer ?
#
loop_
_entity_poly.entity_id
_entity_poly.type
_entity_poly.pdbx_seq_one_letter_code
_entity_poly.pdbx_strand_id
1 'polypeptide(L)'
;MRLAQLLFSQGFGARRECEGLIASGLVAIGGRVCDDPFHEVEPVGLNFSVRGEPWPYREKALVVLHKPAGYECSQKPKHHTSVMSLLPGPLRRREVQPVGRLDEDTTGLLLLTDDGALIHRLTSPKKHVPRRQIGRQRRWPG
;
A
#
# COMPACT_ATOMS: atom_id res chain seq x y z
N MET A 1 -3.44 -19.64 5.74
CA MET A 1 -2.65 -19.09 4.63
C MET A 1 -1.19 -19.47 4.80
N ARG A 2 -0.54 -19.89 3.74
CA ARG A 2 0.90 -20.19 3.80
C ARG A 2 1.70 -18.92 3.88
N LEU A 3 2.82 -18.97 4.60
CA LEU A 3 3.64 -17.79 4.82
C LEU A 3 4.13 -17.15 3.53
N ALA A 4 4.55 -17.95 2.55
CA ALA A 4 4.96 -17.41 1.26
C ALA A 4 3.81 -16.69 0.54
N GLN A 5 2.62 -17.22 0.62
CA GLN A 5 1.43 -16.60 0.05
C GLN A 5 1.10 -15.29 0.76
N LEU A 6 1.28 -15.25 2.07
CA LEU A 6 1.08 -14.03 2.83
C LEU A 6 2.04 -12.94 2.37
N LEU A 7 3.32 -13.25 2.26
CA LEU A 7 4.31 -12.27 1.80
C LEU A 7 4.00 -11.77 0.40
N PHE A 8 3.57 -12.68 -0.48
CA PHE A 8 3.17 -12.30 -1.83
C PHE A 8 2.00 -11.31 -1.79
N SER A 9 0.99 -11.59 -0.98
CA SER A 9 -0.19 -10.73 -0.87
C SER A 9 0.15 -9.35 -0.30
N GLN A 10 1.23 -9.27 0.47
CA GLN A 10 1.64 -8.01 1.10
C GLN A 10 2.65 -7.23 0.25
N GLY A 11 2.98 -7.72 -0.94
CA GLY A 11 3.79 -6.99 -1.89
C GLY A 11 5.29 -7.16 -1.73
N PHE A 12 5.74 -8.27 -1.14
CA PHE A 12 7.17 -8.49 -0.90
C PHE A 12 7.90 -9.13 -2.09
N GLY A 13 7.23 -9.29 -3.20
CA GLY A 13 7.86 -9.75 -4.42
C GLY A 13 7.07 -10.87 -5.07
N ALA A 14 7.65 -11.47 -6.11
CA ALA A 14 7.08 -12.62 -6.78
C ALA A 14 7.14 -13.84 -5.85
N ARG A 15 6.41 -14.91 -6.20
CA ARG A 15 6.39 -16.11 -5.37
C ARG A 15 7.76 -16.63 -5.02
N ARG A 16 8.63 -16.74 -6.00
CA ARG A 16 9.99 -17.25 -5.77
C ARG A 16 10.81 -16.38 -4.86
N GLU A 17 10.62 -15.05 -4.99
CA GLU A 17 11.31 -14.11 -4.13
C GLU A 17 10.84 -14.27 -2.69
N CYS A 18 9.52 -14.42 -2.48
CA CYS A 18 8.97 -14.61 -1.15
C CYS A 18 9.45 -15.91 -0.52
N GLU A 19 9.45 -16.99 -1.29
CA GLU A 19 9.99 -18.28 -0.82
C GLU A 19 11.45 -18.16 -0.47
N GLY A 20 12.22 -17.45 -1.28
CA GLY A 20 13.65 -17.23 -1.04
C GLY A 20 13.91 -16.42 0.22
N LEU A 21 13.13 -15.37 0.46
CA LEU A 21 13.25 -14.57 1.68
C LEU A 21 13.03 -15.42 2.92
N ILE A 22 12.01 -16.27 2.88
CA ILE A 22 11.68 -17.14 4.01
C ILE A 22 12.77 -18.18 4.21
N ALA A 23 13.16 -18.87 3.15
CA ALA A 23 14.16 -19.92 3.23
C ALA A 23 15.53 -19.39 3.70
N SER A 24 15.82 -18.13 3.42
CA SER A 24 17.07 -17.48 3.84
C SER A 24 17.05 -17.01 5.29
N GLY A 25 15.95 -17.23 6.02
CA GLY A 25 15.86 -16.82 7.41
C GLY A 25 15.64 -15.34 7.63
N LEU A 26 15.14 -14.62 6.62
CA LEU A 26 14.94 -13.18 6.70
C LEU A 26 13.54 -12.79 7.20
N VAL A 27 12.69 -13.78 7.45
CA VAL A 27 11.30 -13.53 7.88
C VAL A 27 11.11 -14.07 9.29
N ALA A 28 10.52 -13.27 10.16
CA ALA A 28 10.20 -13.67 11.52
C ALA A 28 8.73 -13.41 11.82
N ILE A 29 8.17 -14.27 12.65
CA ILE A 29 6.79 -14.17 13.13
C ILE A 29 6.85 -14.15 14.66
N GLY A 30 6.30 -13.10 15.26
CA GLY A 30 6.33 -12.98 16.71
C GLY A 30 7.73 -13.03 17.29
N GLY A 31 8.70 -12.46 16.59
CA GLY A 31 10.08 -12.43 17.00
C GLY A 31 10.87 -13.71 16.71
N ARG A 32 10.26 -14.72 16.11
CA ARG A 32 10.92 -15.98 15.80
C ARG A 32 11.08 -16.13 14.29
N VAL A 33 12.29 -16.45 13.86
CA VAL A 33 12.55 -16.72 12.44
C VAL A 33 11.79 -17.97 12.02
N CYS A 34 11.09 -17.86 10.90
CA CYS A 34 10.42 -18.98 10.26
C CYS A 34 11.02 -19.15 8.87
N ASP A 35 11.63 -20.30 8.61
CA ASP A 35 12.28 -20.57 7.34
C ASP A 35 11.51 -21.54 6.46
N ASP A 36 10.28 -21.85 6.82
CA ASP A 36 9.43 -22.74 6.04
C ASP A 36 8.38 -21.92 5.25
N PRO A 37 8.52 -21.83 3.91
CA PRO A 37 7.58 -21.06 3.09
C PRO A 37 6.14 -21.58 3.16
N PHE A 38 5.97 -22.86 3.51
CA PHE A 38 4.66 -23.50 3.56
C PHE A 38 4.04 -23.50 4.94
N HIS A 39 4.69 -22.86 5.90
CA HIS A 39 4.17 -22.75 7.25
C HIS A 39 2.82 -22.04 7.25
N GLU A 40 1.83 -22.65 7.89
CA GLU A 40 0.48 -22.06 7.98
C GLU A 40 0.46 -20.96 9.03
N VAL A 41 -0.11 -19.82 8.68
CA VAL A 41 -0.26 -18.69 9.59
C VAL A 41 -1.69 -18.19 9.54
N GLU A 42 -2.14 -17.63 10.65
CA GLU A 42 -3.40 -16.89 10.70
C GLU A 42 -3.08 -15.44 10.32
N PRO A 43 -3.56 -14.95 9.16
CA PRO A 43 -3.14 -13.64 8.69
C PRO A 43 -3.72 -12.48 9.51
N VAL A 44 -4.97 -12.59 9.97
CA VAL A 44 -5.65 -11.49 10.65
C VAL A 44 -4.93 -11.16 11.95
N GLY A 45 -4.50 -9.92 12.07
CA GLY A 45 -3.80 -9.45 13.27
C GLY A 45 -2.34 -9.87 13.35
N LEU A 46 -1.81 -10.52 12.32
CA LEU A 46 -0.45 -10.99 12.35
C LEU A 46 0.54 -9.84 12.16
N ASN A 47 1.56 -9.80 13.00
CA ASN A 47 2.71 -8.94 12.84
C ASN A 47 3.90 -9.83 12.51
N PHE A 48 4.61 -9.49 11.45
CA PHE A 48 5.79 -10.21 11.02
C PHE A 48 6.89 -9.21 10.69
N SER A 49 8.09 -9.69 10.49
CA SER A 49 9.19 -8.83 10.07
C SER A 49 9.88 -9.44 8.86
N VAL A 50 10.40 -8.58 8.01
CA VAL A 50 11.20 -8.96 6.85
C VAL A 50 12.48 -8.15 6.91
N ARG A 51 13.62 -8.83 6.92
CA ARG A 51 14.93 -8.21 7.07
C ARG A 51 14.99 -7.29 8.30
N GLY A 52 14.32 -7.70 9.36
CA GLY A 52 14.30 -6.95 10.61
C GLY A 52 13.29 -5.81 10.67
N GLU A 53 12.60 -5.52 9.59
CA GLU A 53 11.59 -4.46 9.57
C GLU A 53 10.22 -5.02 9.89
N PRO A 54 9.54 -4.51 10.94
CA PRO A 54 8.21 -5.00 11.27
C PRO A 54 7.18 -4.56 10.25
N TRP A 55 6.23 -5.43 9.99
CA TRP A 55 5.17 -5.18 9.02
C TRP A 55 3.88 -5.82 9.50
N PRO A 56 2.79 -5.08 9.64
CA PRO A 56 1.51 -5.68 9.98
C PRO A 56 0.81 -6.21 8.75
N TYR A 57 0.14 -7.34 8.89
CA TYR A 57 -0.70 -7.83 7.80
C TYR A 57 -1.89 -6.91 7.59
N ARG A 58 -2.15 -6.60 6.34
CA ARG A 58 -3.34 -5.82 5.93
C ARG A 58 -3.93 -6.47 4.69
N GLU A 59 -5.14 -6.99 4.81
CA GLU A 59 -5.85 -7.55 3.67
C GLU A 59 -6.02 -6.49 2.57
N LYS A 60 -6.45 -5.30 2.98
CA LYS A 60 -6.52 -4.12 2.11
C LYS A 60 -5.69 -3.02 2.74
N ALA A 61 -4.82 -2.43 1.97
CA ALA A 61 -3.99 -1.34 2.45
C ALA A 61 -4.72 -0.01 2.30
N LEU A 62 -4.62 0.82 3.33
CA LEU A 62 -5.11 2.19 3.27
C LEU A 62 -3.99 3.07 3.80
N VAL A 63 -3.53 3.97 2.96
CA VAL A 63 -2.41 4.85 3.27
C VAL A 63 -2.88 6.29 3.25
N VAL A 64 -2.52 7.03 4.27
CA VAL A 64 -2.73 8.47 4.31
C VAL A 64 -1.36 9.12 4.11
N LEU A 65 -1.23 9.89 3.05
CA LEU A 65 0.02 10.53 2.70
C LEU A 65 -0.18 12.04 2.65
N HIS A 66 0.70 12.77 3.30
CA HIS A 66 0.75 14.22 3.11
C HIS A 66 1.60 14.48 1.87
N LYS A 67 0.93 14.76 0.75
CA LYS A 67 1.60 14.90 -0.54
C LYS A 67 2.39 16.19 -0.58
N PRO A 68 3.69 16.13 -0.86
CA PRO A 68 4.47 17.33 -1.12
C PRO A 68 4.22 17.84 -2.53
N ALA A 69 4.57 19.11 -2.77
CA ALA A 69 4.52 19.67 -4.10
C ALA A 69 5.55 18.99 -5.01
N GLY A 70 5.28 18.99 -6.30
CA GLY A 70 6.21 18.45 -7.29
C GLY A 70 6.01 16.99 -7.64
N TYR A 71 4.98 16.34 -7.09
CA TYR A 71 4.70 14.93 -7.36
C TYR A 71 3.34 14.77 -8.03
N GLU A 72 3.28 13.92 -9.04
CA GLU A 72 2.03 13.62 -9.73
C GLU A 72 1.27 12.51 -9.02
N CYS A 73 -0.06 12.67 -8.92
CA CYS A 73 -0.94 11.62 -8.42
C CYS A 73 -1.24 10.62 -9.54
N SER A 74 -0.22 9.93 -10.01
CA SER A 74 -0.35 9.01 -11.13
C SER A 74 0.61 7.85 -10.97
N GLN A 75 0.16 6.67 -11.36
CA GLN A 75 1.02 5.50 -11.45
C GLN A 75 1.94 5.58 -12.68
N LYS A 76 1.55 6.37 -13.67
CA LYS A 76 2.32 6.58 -14.89
C LYS A 76 2.54 8.09 -15.11
N PRO A 77 3.50 8.68 -14.40
CA PRO A 77 3.70 10.11 -14.47
C PRO A 77 4.25 10.52 -15.83
N LYS A 78 3.85 11.71 -16.26
CA LYS A 78 4.29 12.24 -17.56
C LYS A 78 5.38 13.29 -17.44
N HIS A 79 5.32 14.13 -16.42
CA HIS A 79 6.20 15.29 -16.28
C HIS A 79 6.94 15.37 -14.97
N HIS A 80 6.37 14.79 -13.92
CA HIS A 80 6.92 14.85 -12.58
C HIS A 80 7.02 13.45 -11.99
N THR A 81 7.80 13.31 -10.94
CA THR A 81 7.91 12.04 -10.25
C THR A 81 6.56 11.68 -9.65
N SER A 82 6.18 10.41 -9.77
CA SER A 82 4.93 9.94 -9.20
C SER A 82 4.96 9.95 -7.68
N VAL A 83 3.82 10.29 -7.08
CA VAL A 83 3.62 10.17 -5.65
C VAL A 83 3.88 8.74 -5.16
N MET A 84 3.75 7.75 -6.02
CA MET A 84 4.01 6.35 -5.69
C MET A 84 5.46 6.12 -5.26
N SER A 85 6.39 6.94 -5.74
CA SER A 85 7.80 6.81 -5.36
C SER A 85 8.06 7.11 -3.89
N LEU A 86 7.12 7.74 -3.21
CA LEU A 86 7.22 8.05 -1.79
C LEU A 86 6.82 6.88 -0.91
N LEU A 87 6.26 5.83 -1.48
CA LEU A 87 5.76 4.67 -0.75
C LEU A 87 6.83 3.60 -0.63
N PRO A 88 6.82 2.81 0.46
CA PRO A 88 7.64 1.62 0.56
C PRO A 88 7.37 0.65 -0.59
N GLY A 89 8.39 -0.12 -0.96
CA GLY A 89 8.28 -1.07 -2.07
C GLY A 89 7.07 -2.00 -2.01
N PRO A 90 6.77 -2.62 -0.85
CA PRO A 90 5.60 -3.50 -0.76
C PRO A 90 4.29 -2.81 -1.12
N LEU A 91 4.10 -1.56 -0.72
CA LEU A 91 2.87 -0.83 -1.05
C LEU A 91 2.79 -0.54 -2.56
N ARG A 92 3.92 -0.24 -3.19
CA ARG A 92 3.94 -0.03 -4.63
C ARG A 92 3.62 -1.32 -5.39
N ARG A 93 4.15 -2.45 -4.93
CA ARG A 93 3.90 -3.74 -5.57
C ARG A 93 2.46 -4.21 -5.39
N ARG A 94 1.81 -3.79 -4.31
CA ARG A 94 0.39 -4.07 -4.09
C ARG A 94 -0.51 -3.23 -5.00
N GLU A 95 0.06 -2.28 -5.71
CA GLU A 95 -0.67 -1.42 -6.64
C GLU A 95 -1.72 -0.56 -5.92
N VAL A 96 -1.36 -0.02 -4.75
CA VAL A 96 -2.21 1.00 -4.13
C VAL A 96 -2.34 2.18 -5.09
N GLN A 97 -3.50 2.80 -5.09
CA GLN A 97 -3.81 3.90 -6.00
C GLN A 97 -4.32 5.10 -5.22
N PRO A 98 -4.02 6.31 -5.69
CA PRO A 98 -4.62 7.49 -5.10
C PRO A 98 -6.14 7.46 -5.24
N VAL A 99 -6.82 7.81 -4.16
CA VAL A 99 -8.27 8.01 -4.18
C VAL A 99 -8.51 9.50 -4.41
N GLY A 100 -8.93 9.84 -5.61
CA GLY A 100 -8.97 11.23 -6.04
C GLY A 100 -7.61 11.71 -6.48
N ARG A 101 -7.50 13.00 -6.71
CA ARG A 101 -6.27 13.58 -7.26
C ARG A 101 -6.02 14.96 -6.67
N LEU A 102 -4.75 15.25 -6.48
CA LEU A 102 -4.26 16.59 -6.21
C LEU A 102 -3.33 16.99 -7.35
N ASP A 103 -3.32 18.28 -7.67
CA ASP A 103 -2.41 18.79 -8.70
C ASP A 103 -0.95 18.61 -8.26
N GLU A 104 -0.05 18.54 -9.20
CA GLU A 104 1.37 18.29 -8.89
C GLU A 104 1.98 19.35 -7.99
N ASP A 105 1.54 20.58 -8.09
CA ASP A 105 2.05 21.67 -7.27
C ASP A 105 1.27 21.87 -5.97
N THR A 106 0.27 21.05 -5.72
CA THR A 106 -0.57 21.14 -4.52
C THR A 106 -0.04 20.22 -3.43
N THR A 107 -0.02 20.74 -2.19
CA THR A 107 0.24 19.92 -1.01
C THR A 107 -1.09 19.55 -0.37
N GLY A 108 -1.13 18.47 0.39
CA GLY A 108 -2.33 18.09 1.10
C GLY A 108 -2.40 16.60 1.39
N LEU A 109 -3.45 16.20 2.10
CA LEU A 109 -3.66 14.80 2.44
C LEU A 109 -4.20 14.06 1.23
N LEU A 110 -3.59 12.91 0.97
CA LEU A 110 -3.96 12.02 -0.12
C LEU A 110 -4.17 10.63 0.44
N LEU A 111 -5.29 10.03 0.11
CA LEU A 111 -5.55 8.64 0.46
C LEU A 111 -5.12 7.75 -0.70
N LEU A 112 -4.46 6.65 -0.36
CA LEU A 112 -4.11 5.63 -1.35
C LEU A 112 -4.56 4.28 -0.81
N THR A 113 -5.07 3.44 -1.68
CA THR A 113 -5.55 2.12 -1.28
C THR A 113 -5.51 1.16 -2.46
N ASP A 114 -5.46 -0.14 -2.15
CA ASP A 114 -5.64 -1.19 -3.14
C ASP A 114 -7.05 -1.80 -3.06
N ASP A 115 -7.94 -1.20 -2.28
CA ASP A 115 -9.32 -1.64 -2.19
C ASP A 115 -10.15 -1.02 -3.30
N GLY A 116 -10.35 -1.77 -4.38
CA GLY A 116 -11.11 -1.29 -5.54
C GLY A 116 -12.55 -0.91 -5.20
N ALA A 117 -13.17 -1.62 -4.28
CA ALA A 117 -14.55 -1.31 -3.87
C ALA A 117 -14.59 0.04 -3.15
N LEU A 118 -13.61 0.32 -2.30
CA LEU A 118 -13.53 1.61 -1.61
C LEU A 118 -13.28 2.74 -2.60
N ILE A 119 -12.35 2.54 -3.54
CA ILE A 119 -12.07 3.53 -4.58
C ILE A 119 -13.35 3.85 -5.35
N HIS A 120 -14.06 2.81 -5.75
CA HIS A 120 -15.30 2.98 -6.52
C HIS A 120 -16.35 3.76 -5.73
N ARG A 121 -16.53 3.43 -4.46
CA ARG A 121 -17.51 4.13 -3.61
C ARG A 121 -17.20 5.60 -3.43
N LEU A 122 -15.93 5.92 -3.27
CA LEU A 122 -15.51 7.29 -2.98
C LEU A 122 -15.44 8.17 -4.22
N THR A 123 -15.28 7.56 -5.39
CA THR A 123 -15.08 8.32 -6.64
C THR A 123 -16.26 8.24 -7.58
N SER A 124 -17.22 7.33 -7.35
CA SER A 124 -18.35 7.17 -8.23
C SER A 124 -19.37 8.30 -8.04
N PRO A 125 -19.76 8.99 -9.10
CA PRO A 125 -20.78 10.05 -8.99
C PRO A 125 -22.15 9.52 -8.59
N LYS A 126 -22.43 8.23 -8.80
CA LYS A 126 -23.70 7.62 -8.44
C LYS A 126 -23.88 7.41 -6.95
N LYS A 127 -22.82 7.52 -6.17
CA LYS A 127 -22.86 7.27 -4.73
C LYS A 127 -23.08 8.53 -3.93
N HIS A 128 -23.38 9.61 -4.60
CA HIS A 128 -23.64 10.90 -3.94
C HIS A 128 -22.55 11.37 -3.01
N VAL A 129 -21.34 10.88 -3.21
CA VAL A 129 -20.19 11.49 -2.56
C VAL A 129 -19.97 12.79 -3.30
N PRO A 130 -20.20 13.95 -2.67
CA PRO A 130 -20.08 15.20 -3.39
C PRO A 130 -18.67 15.41 -3.87
N ARG A 131 -18.51 15.57 -5.17
CA ARG A 131 -17.20 15.84 -5.74
C ARG A 131 -16.57 17.07 -5.10
N ARG A 132 -17.40 17.99 -4.71
CA ARG A 132 -16.94 19.18 -4.02
C ARG A 132 -16.24 18.86 -2.72
N GLN A 133 -16.71 17.88 -1.96
CA GLN A 133 -16.05 17.44 -0.74
C GLN A 133 -14.71 16.78 -1.06
N ILE A 134 -14.68 15.95 -2.10
CA ILE A 134 -13.45 15.32 -2.53
C ILE A 134 -12.47 16.37 -3.03
N GLY A 135 -12.96 17.33 -3.81
CA GLY A 135 -12.12 18.41 -4.31
C GLY A 135 -11.54 19.28 -3.21
N ARG A 136 -12.22 19.38 -2.09
CA ARG A 136 -11.73 20.13 -0.94
C ARG A 136 -10.53 19.52 -0.27
N GLN A 137 -10.23 18.29 -0.56
CA GLN A 137 -9.02 17.68 -0.05
C GLN A 137 -7.80 18.52 -0.42
N ARG A 138 -7.88 19.25 -1.49
CA ARG A 138 -6.81 20.18 -1.89
C ARG A 138 -6.58 21.28 -0.86
N ARG A 139 -7.58 21.57 -0.06
CA ARG A 139 -7.53 22.63 0.95
C ARG A 139 -7.26 22.13 2.34
N TRP A 140 -7.17 20.82 2.47
CA TRP A 140 -6.78 20.32 3.77
C TRP A 140 -5.37 20.82 4.03
N PRO A 141 -5.20 21.36 5.17
CA PRO A 141 -3.90 21.90 5.39
C PRO A 141 -2.98 20.86 5.28
N GLY A 142 -3.41 21.08 4.40
CA GLY A 142 -2.84 20.89 4.64
C GLY A 142 -3.13 21.63 5.81
#